data_3a595b6522f9bd156ce03a7cb8a7b88d
#
_entry.id   3a595b6522f9bd156ce03a7cb8a7b88d
#
_cell.length_a   1.000
_cell.length_b   1.000
_cell.length_c   1.000
_cell.angle_alpha   90.00
_cell.angle_beta   90.00
_cell.angle_gamma   90.00
#
_symmetry.space_group_name_H-M   'P 1'
#
loop_
_entity.id
_entity.type
_entity.pdbx_description
1 polymer ?
#
loop_
_entity_poly.entity_id
_entity_poly.type
_entity_poly.pdbx_seq_one_letter_code
_entity_poly.pdbx_strand_id
1 'polypeptide(L)'
;FDALGAKTYVINAQPDGTNINNNAGSTHIEGLQKYVVDNGLDVGFAYDGDADRCLCVDEKGNLVDGDDILYIYGKYMKERGKLLTNTVVTTVMSNFGLYKAFDELGIGYAKTAVGDKYVYEYMNQNGCRIGGEQSGHIIFSKYASTGDGILTSLKMMEVMMAKKAKMSQLTEGLSIYPQVLENVRVLDK
;
A
#
# COMPACT_ATOMS: atom_id res chain seq x y z
N PHE A 1 -8.86 3.33 15.18
CA PHE A 1 -9.20 1.90 15.22
C PHE A 1 -10.00 1.52 16.47
N ASP A 2 -9.62 1.95 17.65
CA ASP A 2 -10.36 1.65 18.90
C ASP A 2 -11.82 2.07 18.81
N ALA A 3 -12.11 3.27 18.27
CA ALA A 3 -13.48 3.74 18.05
C ALA A 3 -14.30 2.86 17.09
N LEU A 4 -13.64 2.01 16.31
CA LEU A 4 -14.26 1.04 15.40
C LEU A 4 -14.31 -0.38 16.00
N GLY A 5 -13.91 -0.54 17.25
CA GLY A 5 -13.96 -1.81 17.98
C GLY A 5 -12.73 -2.70 17.81
N ALA A 6 -11.65 -2.21 17.22
CA ALA A 6 -10.38 -2.93 17.17
C ALA A 6 -9.65 -2.83 18.51
N LYS A 7 -8.82 -3.80 18.84
CA LYS A 7 -7.85 -3.71 19.94
C LYS A 7 -6.52 -3.22 19.36
N THR A 8 -6.14 -2.01 19.71
CA THR A 8 -4.99 -1.34 19.12
C THR A 8 -3.78 -1.39 20.05
N TYR A 9 -2.61 -1.65 19.48
CA TYR A 9 -1.31 -1.58 20.12
C TYR A 9 -0.46 -0.56 19.37
N VAL A 10 -0.03 0.49 20.05
CA VAL A 10 0.76 1.57 19.45
C VAL A 10 2.20 1.45 19.91
N ILE A 11 3.12 1.40 18.96
CA ILE A 11 4.56 1.44 19.21
C ILE A 11 5.15 2.74 18.64
N ASN A 12 6.33 3.15 19.12
CA ASN A 12 7.01 4.38 18.68
C ASN A 12 6.15 5.66 18.81
N ALA A 13 5.36 5.75 19.88
CA ALA A 13 4.38 6.82 20.09
C ALA A 13 4.93 8.00 20.91
N GLN A 14 6.22 8.24 20.92
CA GLN A 14 6.88 9.32 21.66
C GLN A 14 7.71 10.21 20.72
N PRO A 15 7.05 10.96 19.82
CA PRO A 15 7.76 11.91 18.96
C PRO A 15 8.32 13.07 19.78
N ASP A 16 9.58 13.45 19.51
CA ASP A 16 10.26 14.57 20.15
C ASP A 16 10.64 15.69 19.16
N GLY A 17 10.23 15.55 17.90
CA GLY A 17 10.52 16.50 16.81
C GLY A 17 11.85 16.26 16.11
N THR A 18 12.70 15.35 16.62
CA THR A 18 14.01 15.01 16.04
C THR A 18 14.15 13.53 15.71
N ASN A 19 13.29 12.67 16.27
CA ASN A 19 13.33 11.22 16.12
C ASN A 19 12.42 10.66 15.01
N ILE A 20 11.98 11.48 14.09
CA ILE A 20 11.16 11.07 12.96
C ILE A 20 11.87 9.97 12.14
N ASN A 21 11.17 8.88 11.83
CA ASN A 21 11.70 7.71 11.11
C ASN A 21 12.96 7.05 11.75
N ASN A 22 13.28 7.37 12.99
CA ASN A 22 14.45 6.77 13.65
C ASN A 22 14.11 5.35 14.11
N ASN A 23 14.55 4.34 13.36
CA ASN A 23 14.21 2.92 13.55
C ASN A 23 12.70 2.69 13.72
N ALA A 24 11.89 3.42 12.99
CA ALA A 24 10.44 3.42 13.12
C ALA A 24 9.75 3.77 11.80
N GLY A 25 8.46 3.47 11.72
CA GLY A 25 7.61 3.81 10.60
C GLY A 25 7.81 2.92 9.36
N SER A 26 7.27 3.36 8.22
CA SER A 26 7.28 2.58 6.98
C SER A 26 8.68 2.40 6.37
N THR A 27 9.65 3.23 6.76
CA THR A 27 11.03 3.13 6.31
C THR A 27 11.88 2.14 7.13
N HIS A 28 11.38 1.67 8.27
CA HIS A 28 12.04 0.72 9.18
C HIS A 28 10.99 -0.24 9.75
N ILE A 29 10.56 -1.17 8.91
CA ILE A 29 9.39 -2.04 9.18
C ILE A 29 9.71 -3.21 10.14
N GLU A 30 10.98 -3.56 10.30
CA GLU A 30 11.43 -4.78 10.99
C GLU A 30 10.93 -4.85 12.44
N GLY A 31 10.89 -3.71 13.13
CA GLY A 31 10.36 -3.62 14.49
C GLY A 31 8.88 -3.98 14.57
N LEU A 32 8.09 -3.52 13.60
CA LEU A 32 6.67 -3.84 13.51
C LEU A 32 6.45 -5.31 13.13
N GLN A 33 7.22 -5.85 12.19
CA GLN A 33 7.15 -7.26 11.79
C GLN A 33 7.34 -8.18 13.00
N LYS A 34 8.42 -7.92 13.76
CA LYS A 34 8.68 -8.68 14.99
C LYS A 34 7.55 -8.52 16.01
N TYR A 35 7.06 -7.31 16.23
CA TYR A 35 6.01 -7.03 17.20
C TYR A 35 4.70 -7.75 16.88
N VAL A 36 4.30 -7.76 15.60
CA VAL A 36 3.09 -8.46 15.12
C VAL A 36 3.18 -9.95 15.43
N VAL A 37 4.30 -10.59 15.09
CA VAL A 37 4.50 -12.03 15.28
C VAL A 37 4.58 -12.39 16.76
N ASP A 38 5.40 -11.67 17.53
CA ASP A 38 5.63 -11.95 18.95
C ASP A 38 4.34 -11.83 19.79
N ASN A 39 3.42 -10.98 19.38
CA ASN A 39 2.17 -10.73 20.08
C ASN A 39 0.95 -11.40 19.43
N GLY A 40 1.13 -12.17 18.36
CA GLY A 40 0.05 -12.87 17.66
C GLY A 40 -1.05 -11.94 17.15
N LEU A 41 -0.66 -10.77 16.60
CA LEU A 41 -1.60 -9.77 16.11
C LEU A 41 -2.11 -10.11 14.70
N ASP A 42 -3.29 -9.64 14.37
CA ASP A 42 -3.92 -9.90 13.07
C ASP A 42 -3.27 -9.14 11.92
N VAL A 43 -2.75 -7.93 12.19
CA VAL A 43 -2.13 -7.05 11.19
C VAL A 43 -1.35 -5.94 11.89
N GLY A 44 -0.29 -5.44 11.25
CA GLY A 44 0.41 -4.23 11.64
C GLY A 44 0.32 -3.16 10.55
N PHE A 45 0.32 -1.90 10.95
CA PHE A 45 0.37 -0.74 10.03
C PHE A 45 1.51 0.18 10.43
N ALA A 46 2.35 0.55 9.46
CA ALA A 46 3.43 1.50 9.63
C ALA A 46 3.23 2.71 8.72
N TYR A 47 3.42 3.88 9.27
CA TYR A 47 3.30 5.16 8.56
C TYR A 47 4.68 5.83 8.48
N ASP A 48 4.86 6.72 7.53
CA ASP A 48 6.02 7.60 7.49
C ASP A 48 5.77 8.91 8.28
N GLY A 49 6.66 9.86 8.17
CA GLY A 49 6.69 11.01 9.07
C GLY A 49 5.51 11.96 8.98
N ASP A 50 4.90 12.11 7.82
CA ASP A 50 3.68 12.92 7.58
C ASP A 50 2.44 12.07 7.33
N ALA A 51 2.58 10.73 7.46
CA ALA A 51 1.53 9.73 7.37
C ALA A 51 0.77 9.73 6.04
N ASP A 52 1.40 10.16 4.96
CA ASP A 52 0.85 10.07 3.61
C ASP A 52 1.04 8.67 3.00
N ARG A 53 1.93 7.85 3.59
CA ARG A 53 2.23 6.46 3.24
C ARG A 53 1.81 5.50 4.33
N CYS A 54 1.42 4.30 3.91
CA CYS A 54 1.16 3.18 4.79
C CYS A 54 1.71 1.89 4.20
N LEU A 55 2.49 1.17 4.97
CA LEU A 55 2.84 -0.23 4.72
C LEU A 55 2.17 -1.11 5.75
N CYS A 56 1.82 -2.33 5.36
CA CYS A 56 1.20 -3.28 6.26
C CYS A 56 2.15 -4.45 6.57
N VAL A 57 1.88 -5.12 7.67
CA VAL A 57 2.52 -6.38 8.05
C VAL A 57 1.43 -7.40 8.28
N ASP A 58 1.52 -8.56 7.64
CA ASP A 58 0.55 -9.63 7.85
C ASP A 58 0.78 -10.35 9.20
N GLU A 59 -0.12 -11.23 9.58
CA GLU A 59 -0.06 -12.00 10.83
C GLU A 59 1.11 -12.98 10.92
N LYS A 60 1.84 -13.17 9.82
CA LYS A 60 3.06 -14.00 9.74
C LYS A 60 4.35 -13.18 9.78
N GLY A 61 4.22 -11.85 9.81
CA GLY A 61 5.35 -10.92 9.81
C GLY A 61 5.85 -10.54 8.41
N ASN A 62 5.15 -10.92 7.34
CA ASN A 62 5.55 -10.53 5.98
C ASN A 62 5.15 -9.08 5.71
N LEU A 63 6.00 -8.38 4.97
CA LEU A 63 5.69 -7.05 4.44
C LEU A 63 4.57 -7.16 3.39
N VAL A 64 3.61 -6.25 3.48
CA VAL A 64 2.57 -5.98 2.49
C VAL A 64 2.76 -4.53 2.04
N ASP A 65 3.40 -4.38 0.89
CA ASP A 65 3.79 -3.06 0.38
C ASP A 65 2.68 -2.38 -0.45
N GLY A 66 3.00 -1.25 -1.08
CA GLY A 66 2.02 -0.50 -1.87
C GLY A 66 1.50 -1.28 -3.09
N ASP A 67 2.31 -2.14 -3.68
CA ASP A 67 1.88 -2.99 -4.80
C ASP A 67 0.88 -4.05 -4.33
N ASP A 68 1.12 -4.67 -3.17
CA ASP A 68 0.16 -5.58 -2.53
C ASP A 68 -1.15 -4.88 -2.21
N ILE A 69 -1.08 -3.67 -1.66
CA ILE A 69 -2.27 -2.86 -1.31
C ILE A 69 -3.07 -2.53 -2.57
N LEU A 70 -2.41 -2.11 -3.66
CA LEU A 70 -3.05 -1.85 -4.95
C LEU A 70 -3.71 -3.11 -5.52
N TYR A 71 -3.04 -4.26 -5.42
CA TYR A 71 -3.59 -5.54 -5.83
C TYR A 71 -4.85 -5.90 -5.03
N ILE A 72 -4.74 -5.89 -3.70
CA ILE A 72 -5.83 -6.26 -2.79
C ILE A 72 -7.05 -5.38 -3.02
N TYR A 73 -6.84 -4.06 -2.99
CA TYR A 73 -7.97 -3.14 -3.06
C TYR A 73 -8.52 -2.98 -4.49
N GLY A 74 -7.67 -3.06 -5.51
CA GLY A 74 -8.08 -3.10 -6.92
C GLY A 74 -8.99 -4.30 -7.21
N LYS A 75 -8.58 -5.50 -6.77
CA LYS A 75 -9.39 -6.73 -6.83
C LYS A 75 -10.72 -6.58 -6.11
N TYR A 76 -10.69 -6.08 -4.87
CA TYR A 76 -11.89 -5.85 -4.05
C TYR A 76 -12.87 -4.85 -4.70
N MET A 77 -12.35 -3.75 -5.25
CA MET A 77 -13.19 -2.78 -5.97
C MET A 77 -13.81 -3.39 -7.22
N LYS A 78 -13.05 -4.18 -7.99
CA LYS A 78 -13.56 -4.85 -9.18
C LYS A 78 -14.71 -5.81 -8.84
N GLU A 79 -14.52 -6.67 -7.87
CA GLU A 79 -15.54 -7.63 -7.42
C GLU A 79 -16.86 -6.95 -6.98
N ARG A 80 -16.76 -5.73 -6.48
CA ARG A 80 -17.92 -4.93 -6.04
C ARG A 80 -18.47 -3.98 -7.12
N GLY A 81 -17.94 -4.03 -8.34
CA GLY A 81 -18.32 -3.11 -9.43
C GLY A 81 -17.98 -1.65 -9.15
N LYS A 82 -16.96 -1.40 -8.29
CA LYS A 82 -16.56 -0.05 -7.87
C LYS A 82 -15.31 0.47 -8.58
N LEU A 83 -14.61 -0.38 -9.33
CA LEU A 83 -13.49 0.00 -10.18
C LEU A 83 -14.02 0.52 -11.53
N LEU A 84 -14.58 1.71 -11.54
CA LEU A 84 -15.41 2.25 -12.62
C LEU A 84 -14.72 2.27 -14.00
N THR A 85 -13.43 2.59 -14.03
CA THR A 85 -12.61 2.59 -15.27
C THR A 85 -11.97 1.23 -15.53
N ASN A 86 -12.20 0.25 -14.65
CA ASN A 86 -11.49 -1.03 -14.60
C ASN A 86 -9.95 -0.87 -14.63
N THR A 87 -9.42 0.24 -14.11
CA THR A 87 -8.00 0.59 -14.18
C THR A 87 -7.47 0.99 -12.81
N VAL A 88 -6.30 0.44 -12.45
CA VAL A 88 -5.46 0.87 -11.31
C VAL A 88 -4.27 1.64 -11.85
N VAL A 89 -3.96 2.80 -11.26
CA VAL A 89 -2.82 3.62 -11.68
C VAL A 89 -1.63 3.33 -10.76
N THR A 90 -0.46 3.11 -11.34
CA THR A 90 0.78 2.84 -10.62
C THR A 90 1.96 3.50 -11.32
N THR A 91 3.17 3.30 -10.85
CA THR A 91 4.38 3.86 -11.45
C THR A 91 5.22 2.79 -12.13
N VAL A 92 6.21 3.23 -12.90
CA VAL A 92 7.21 2.32 -13.54
C VAL A 92 8.04 1.52 -12.53
N MET A 93 7.98 1.87 -11.23
CA MET A 93 8.71 1.18 -10.16
C MET A 93 7.96 -0.03 -9.60
N SER A 94 6.66 -0.17 -9.87
CA SER A 94 5.89 -1.33 -9.40
C SER A 94 6.45 -2.63 -9.93
N ASN A 95 6.38 -3.66 -9.08
CA ASN A 95 6.88 -4.98 -9.43
C ASN A 95 6.14 -5.57 -10.63
N PHE A 96 6.86 -6.28 -11.49
CA PHE A 96 6.28 -6.94 -12.67
C PHE A 96 5.14 -7.91 -12.32
N GLY A 97 5.23 -8.52 -11.14
CA GLY A 97 4.19 -9.42 -10.62
C GLY A 97 2.83 -8.77 -10.47
N LEU A 98 2.78 -7.49 -10.09
CA LEU A 98 1.53 -6.73 -9.99
C LEU A 98 0.81 -6.67 -11.33
N TYR A 99 1.53 -6.40 -12.40
CA TYR A 99 0.96 -6.33 -13.75
C TYR A 99 0.41 -7.66 -14.22
N LYS A 100 1.16 -8.74 -13.99
CA LYS A 100 0.70 -10.11 -14.30
C LYS A 100 -0.56 -10.47 -13.53
N ALA A 101 -0.59 -10.16 -12.23
CA ALA A 101 -1.77 -10.40 -11.41
C ALA A 101 -2.99 -9.60 -11.89
N PHE A 102 -2.78 -8.37 -12.33
CA PHE A 102 -3.86 -7.57 -12.93
C PHE A 102 -4.34 -8.15 -14.26
N ASP A 103 -3.43 -8.60 -15.12
CA ASP A 103 -3.78 -9.27 -16.38
C ASP A 103 -4.66 -10.51 -16.13
N GLU A 104 -4.28 -11.35 -15.17
CA GLU A 104 -5.04 -12.55 -14.77
C GLU A 104 -6.45 -12.20 -14.22
N LEU A 105 -6.55 -11.10 -13.50
CA LEU A 105 -7.82 -10.59 -12.98
C LEU A 105 -8.63 -9.81 -14.04
N GLY A 106 -8.07 -9.52 -15.21
CA GLY A 106 -8.67 -8.66 -16.22
C GLY A 106 -8.83 -7.21 -15.73
N ILE A 107 -7.94 -6.73 -14.86
CA ILE A 107 -7.86 -5.35 -14.39
C ILE A 107 -6.86 -4.61 -15.30
N GLY A 108 -7.28 -3.49 -15.87
CA GLY A 108 -6.40 -2.59 -16.58
C GLY A 108 -5.47 -1.84 -15.63
N TYR A 109 -4.31 -1.44 -16.12
CA TYR A 109 -3.38 -0.62 -15.34
C TYR A 109 -2.73 0.46 -16.19
N ALA A 110 -2.37 1.56 -15.55
CA ALA A 110 -1.58 2.64 -16.14
C ALA A 110 -0.27 2.79 -15.37
N LYS A 111 0.82 2.96 -16.12
CA LYS A 111 2.17 3.17 -15.56
C LYS A 111 2.56 4.61 -15.76
N THR A 112 2.74 5.36 -14.70
CA THR A 112 3.23 6.73 -14.74
C THR A 112 4.73 6.80 -14.44
N ALA A 113 5.32 7.97 -14.63
CA ALA A 113 6.61 8.26 -14.01
C ALA A 113 6.48 8.20 -12.47
N VAL A 114 7.61 8.03 -11.78
CA VAL A 114 7.69 8.04 -10.31
C VAL A 114 7.29 9.41 -9.78
N GLY A 115 6.43 9.42 -8.79
CA GLY A 115 5.94 10.62 -8.10
C GLY A 115 4.41 10.65 -8.05
N ASP A 116 3.88 10.88 -6.85
CA ASP A 116 2.45 10.96 -6.53
C ASP A 116 1.69 11.93 -7.45
N LYS A 117 2.31 13.05 -7.80
CA LYS A 117 1.77 14.04 -8.74
C LYS A 117 1.37 13.40 -10.08
N TYR A 118 2.24 12.57 -10.67
CA TYR A 118 1.95 11.94 -11.97
C TYR A 118 0.85 10.90 -11.85
N VAL A 119 0.83 10.16 -10.75
CA VAL A 119 -0.25 9.20 -10.43
C VAL A 119 -1.58 9.95 -10.34
N TYR A 120 -1.64 11.02 -9.54
CA TYR A 120 -2.86 11.79 -9.35
C TYR A 120 -3.33 12.49 -10.63
N GLU A 121 -2.42 13.11 -11.39
CA GLU A 121 -2.75 13.74 -12.67
C GLU A 121 -3.40 12.75 -13.63
N TYR A 122 -2.81 11.56 -13.79
CA TYR A 122 -3.39 10.51 -14.62
C TYR A 122 -4.76 10.07 -14.13
N MET A 123 -4.89 9.82 -12.81
CA MET A 123 -6.15 9.42 -12.20
C MET A 123 -7.26 10.44 -12.45
N ASN A 124 -6.95 11.72 -12.28
CA ASN A 124 -7.90 12.80 -12.46
C ASN A 124 -8.35 12.95 -13.92
N GLN A 125 -7.41 12.89 -14.87
CA GLN A 125 -7.70 13.00 -16.30
C GLN A 125 -8.54 11.83 -16.84
N ASN A 126 -8.35 10.64 -16.27
CA ASN A 126 -8.99 9.40 -16.76
C ASN A 126 -10.11 8.89 -15.85
N GLY A 127 -10.44 9.59 -14.76
CA GLY A 127 -11.50 9.19 -13.84
C GLY A 127 -11.20 7.94 -13.02
N CYS A 128 -9.92 7.57 -12.84
CA CYS A 128 -9.51 6.40 -12.09
C CYS A 128 -9.77 6.59 -10.60
N ARG A 129 -10.15 5.51 -9.91
CA ARG A 129 -10.59 5.56 -8.50
C ARG A 129 -9.51 5.22 -7.51
N ILE A 130 -8.47 4.52 -7.94
CA ILE A 130 -7.34 4.10 -7.11
C ILE A 130 -6.05 4.18 -7.91
N GLY A 131 -5.01 4.62 -7.26
CA GLY A 131 -3.64 4.61 -7.76
C GLY A 131 -2.66 4.78 -6.63
N GLY A 132 -1.39 4.57 -6.91
CA GLY A 132 -0.36 4.70 -5.88
C GLY A 132 1.00 4.18 -6.32
N GLU A 133 1.87 4.05 -5.33
CA GLU A 133 3.25 3.64 -5.48
C GLU A 133 3.59 2.48 -4.56
N GLN A 134 4.60 1.69 -4.92
CA GLN A 134 5.11 0.61 -4.08
C GLN A 134 5.52 1.08 -2.67
N SER A 135 5.93 2.35 -2.53
CA SER A 135 6.28 2.97 -1.24
C SER A 135 5.12 3.06 -0.24
N GLY A 136 3.88 2.74 -0.65
CA GLY A 136 2.70 2.80 0.20
C GLY A 136 1.92 4.13 0.10
N HIS A 137 2.29 5.03 -0.80
CA HIS A 137 1.52 6.24 -1.09
C HIS A 137 0.32 5.87 -1.97
N ILE A 138 -0.84 5.69 -1.36
CA ILE A 138 -2.06 5.21 -2.02
C ILE A 138 -3.12 6.31 -2.06
N ILE A 139 -3.61 6.61 -3.25
CA ILE A 139 -4.63 7.63 -3.50
C ILE A 139 -5.98 6.96 -3.76
N PHE A 140 -6.96 7.30 -2.97
CA PHE A 140 -8.37 6.94 -3.17
C PHE A 140 -9.13 8.18 -3.63
N SER A 141 -9.24 8.43 -4.94
CA SER A 141 -9.74 9.70 -5.51
C SER A 141 -11.15 10.11 -5.05
N LYS A 142 -11.92 9.17 -4.51
CA LYS A 142 -13.22 9.48 -3.90
C LYS A 142 -13.10 10.30 -2.60
N TYR A 143 -11.98 10.20 -1.91
CA TYR A 143 -11.79 10.72 -0.55
C TYR A 143 -10.73 11.81 -0.48
N ALA A 144 -9.65 11.68 -1.23
CA ALA A 144 -8.52 12.61 -1.22
C ALA A 144 -7.86 12.73 -2.59
N SER A 145 -7.13 13.83 -2.80
CA SER A 145 -6.32 14.08 -4.00
C SER A 145 -4.85 13.67 -3.81
N THR A 146 -4.50 13.17 -2.65
CA THR A 146 -3.16 12.72 -2.27
C THR A 146 -3.23 11.41 -1.52
N GLY A 147 -2.09 10.80 -1.21
CA GLY A 147 -1.99 9.65 -0.32
C GLY A 147 -2.45 9.99 1.10
N ASP A 148 -3.03 9.00 1.75
CA ASP A 148 -3.46 9.06 3.15
C ASP A 148 -3.24 7.67 3.75
N GLY A 149 -2.21 7.56 4.59
CA GLY A 149 -1.82 6.30 5.19
C GLY A 149 -2.87 5.78 6.17
N ILE A 150 -3.53 6.67 6.92
CA ILE A 150 -4.59 6.28 7.86
C ILE A 150 -5.81 5.76 7.09
N LEU A 151 -6.23 6.46 6.04
CA LEU A 151 -7.29 5.98 5.16
C LEU A 151 -6.92 4.63 4.53
N THR A 152 -5.67 4.48 4.08
CA THR A 152 -5.17 3.23 3.48
C THR A 152 -5.29 2.06 4.46
N SER A 153 -4.85 2.23 5.71
CA SER A 153 -4.96 1.19 6.73
C SER A 153 -6.42 0.84 7.04
N LEU A 154 -7.31 1.83 7.12
CA LEU A 154 -8.75 1.60 7.28
C LEU A 154 -9.35 0.83 6.09
N LYS A 155 -8.88 1.12 4.87
CA LYS A 155 -9.31 0.40 3.67
C LYS A 155 -8.83 -1.05 3.63
N MET A 156 -7.64 -1.34 4.15
CA MET A 156 -7.16 -2.71 4.31
C MET A 156 -8.00 -3.46 5.35
N MET A 157 -8.30 -2.86 6.49
CA MET A 157 -9.23 -3.45 7.48
C MET A 157 -10.62 -3.68 6.90
N GLU A 158 -11.14 -2.76 6.08
CA GLU A 158 -12.43 -2.95 5.37
C GLU A 158 -12.42 -4.26 4.56
N VAL A 159 -11.34 -4.51 3.81
CA VAL A 159 -11.22 -5.73 2.98
C VAL A 159 -11.12 -6.98 3.86
N MET A 160 -10.26 -6.97 4.87
CA MET A 160 -10.10 -8.12 5.80
C MET A 160 -11.43 -8.51 6.42
N MET A 161 -12.19 -7.54 6.93
CA MET A 161 -13.48 -7.78 7.56
C MET A 161 -14.54 -8.25 6.54
N ALA A 162 -14.63 -7.61 5.37
CA ALA A 162 -15.60 -7.96 4.34
C ALA A 162 -15.37 -9.36 3.76
N LYS A 163 -14.11 -9.76 3.63
CA LYS A 163 -13.70 -11.08 3.12
C LYS A 163 -13.61 -12.13 4.22
N LYS A 164 -13.61 -11.72 5.50
CA LYS A 164 -13.31 -12.58 6.65
C LYS A 164 -12.00 -13.35 6.45
N ALA A 165 -10.99 -12.67 5.94
CA ALA A 165 -9.71 -13.21 5.55
C ALA A 165 -8.57 -12.52 6.29
N LYS A 166 -7.50 -13.25 6.55
CA LYS A 166 -6.24 -12.71 7.06
C LYS A 166 -5.51 -11.93 5.97
N MET A 167 -4.62 -11.03 6.36
CA MET A 167 -3.87 -10.22 5.40
C MET A 167 -3.05 -11.09 4.45
N SER A 168 -2.40 -12.14 4.95
CA SER A 168 -1.62 -13.07 4.12
C SER A 168 -2.45 -13.83 3.07
N GLN A 169 -3.74 -14.00 3.30
CA GLN A 169 -4.64 -14.63 2.33
C GLN A 169 -5.08 -13.64 1.23
N LEU A 170 -5.10 -12.35 1.54
CA LEU A 170 -5.47 -11.31 0.57
C LEU A 170 -4.37 -11.08 -0.47
N THR A 171 -3.11 -11.34 -0.14
CA THR A 171 -1.97 -11.25 -1.07
C THR A 171 -1.81 -12.50 -1.94
N GLU A 172 -2.54 -13.59 -1.66
CA GLU A 172 -2.51 -14.79 -2.50
C GLU A 172 -2.89 -14.45 -3.96
N GLY A 173 -2.03 -14.89 -4.89
CA GLY A 173 -2.16 -14.59 -6.31
C GLY A 173 -1.26 -13.44 -6.79
N LEU A 174 -0.60 -12.72 -5.90
CA LEU A 174 0.48 -11.79 -6.25
C LEU A 174 1.84 -12.48 -6.05
N SER A 175 2.59 -12.66 -7.13
CA SER A 175 3.94 -13.20 -7.10
C SER A 175 4.95 -12.07 -7.28
N ILE A 176 5.86 -11.89 -6.35
CA ILE A 176 6.93 -10.89 -6.45
C ILE A 176 8.07 -11.44 -7.31
N TYR A 177 8.41 -10.72 -8.37
CA TYR A 177 9.54 -11.03 -9.25
C TYR A 177 10.81 -10.32 -8.80
N PRO A 178 11.98 -10.95 -8.95
CA PRO A 178 13.25 -10.28 -8.69
C PRO A 178 13.36 -8.97 -9.50
N GLN A 179 13.72 -7.90 -8.83
CA GLN A 179 13.87 -6.57 -9.41
C GLN A 179 15.20 -5.99 -8.98
N VAL A 180 15.94 -5.42 -9.92
CA VAL A 180 17.22 -4.75 -9.67
C VAL A 180 17.09 -3.29 -10.08
N LEU A 181 17.50 -2.40 -9.19
CA LEU A 181 17.64 -0.98 -9.45
C LEU A 181 19.12 -0.61 -9.40
N GLU A 182 19.68 -0.22 -10.54
CA GLU A 182 21.08 0.24 -10.62
C GLU A 182 21.15 1.73 -10.92
N ASN A 183 21.85 2.46 -10.07
CA ASN A 183 22.14 3.87 -10.28
C ASN A 183 23.48 4.03 -11.02
N VAL A 184 23.43 4.51 -12.26
CA VAL A 184 24.63 4.75 -13.05
C VAL A 184 24.97 6.24 -13.02
N ARG A 185 26.22 6.55 -12.60
CA ARG A 185 26.73 7.90 -12.63
C ARG A 185 27.12 8.26 -14.08
N VAL A 186 26.52 9.28 -14.62
CA VAL A 186 26.87 9.84 -15.94
C VAL A 186 27.54 11.20 -15.77
N LEU A 187 28.50 11.52 -16.65
CA LEU A 187 29.25 12.80 -16.61
C LEU A 187 28.43 13.93 -17.24
N ASP A 188 27.57 13.62 -18.21
CA ASP A 188 26.66 14.56 -18.87
C ASP A 188 25.24 13.98 -18.90
N LYS A 189 24.24 14.85 -18.77
CA LYS A 189 22.81 14.50 -18.84
C LYS A 189 22.26 14.88 -20.20
#